data_f30453f0ad04ed4a6859d3dbe0901d80
#
_entry.id   f30453f0ad04ed4a6859d3dbe0901d80
#
_cell.length_a   1.000
_cell.length_b   1.000
_cell.length_c   1.000
_cell.angle_alpha   90.00
_cell.angle_beta   90.00
_cell.angle_gamma   90.00
#
_symmetry.space_group_name_H-M   'P 1'
#
loop_
_entity.id
_entity.type
_entity.pdbx_description
1 polymer ?
#
loop_
_entity_poly.entity_id
_entity_poly.type
_entity_poly.pdbx_seq_one_letter_code
_entity_poly.pdbx_strand_id
1 'polypeptide(L)'
;MFYNRLPNWLKKAYDLLWEGLKDREFRFQEAADILVESKQIPPDQVNVILAELRKSGRLKVKEDPEDRRKRIYKLVSPGEQIQQALFPESSKAKKNTLSRSELEALLKRAADLIRTRVDYTYILVLLFYKRICDKWQMEYREAFQDAIREGFTEQEARLEAVQAAYHDFDIPEEFLWENLRRDLEHLPENLSRAFKAIAERNPNLRVIFENVDFLQFTQSYENAEILRQLFELFSTYSLEHVSPDILGDAYEWILRYFAPQKAKEGEVYTPREVIRLMVEMLDPQPGESVYDPACGSGGMLILAYKYVEELKGRDEADKLFLFGQEANLRTLALARMNLYIHDIRNANLQHGDTLLYPKFKEGNRIKQFDMVLTNPPWNQDGYDEDTVKRGEYIRERFQFGFTTRQSADWLWIQHLLASANPGTGRIAVVIDNGALFRSGREKAIRKGVLEADLLEAVLLLPEKLFYNTGAPGAILVFRKTKPEERKGKVLFINASQEFEPHPTVRKLNRLGDKHIEKIVKAYKEFEEEEGFSRIVSIDEIRDNDYNLNVTLYVYPVEEEEQIDIPAEWQAIQKVNQELQEVEKKIAGYLKELEYEG
;
A
#
# COMPACT_ATOMS: atom_id res chain seq x y z
N MET A 1 23.88 -9.42 8.29
CA MET A 1 25.14 -9.90 7.65
C MET A 1 25.11 -11.42 7.64
N PHE A 2 24.48 -12.00 6.61
CA PHE A 2 24.24 -13.46 6.56
C PHE A 2 25.11 -14.20 5.55
N TYR A 3 26.06 -13.48 4.96
CA TYR A 3 26.99 -14.07 4.01
C TYR A 3 28.36 -14.22 4.67
N ASN A 4 28.82 -15.46 4.88
CA ASN A 4 30.23 -15.74 5.15
C ASN A 4 31.01 -15.28 3.91
N ARG A 5 31.63 -14.10 3.97
CA ARG A 5 32.43 -13.55 2.88
C ARG A 5 33.57 -14.52 2.61
N LEU A 6 33.60 -15.10 1.42
CA LEU A 6 34.79 -15.76 0.95
C LEU A 6 35.95 -14.75 0.97
N PRO A 7 37.18 -15.17 1.36
CA PRO A 7 38.36 -14.38 1.13
C PRO A 7 38.45 -13.97 -0.36
N ASN A 8 38.93 -12.76 -0.65
CA ASN A 8 38.93 -12.23 -2.02
C ASN A 8 39.58 -13.15 -3.06
N TRP A 9 40.63 -13.89 -2.67
CA TRP A 9 41.29 -14.84 -3.54
C TRP A 9 40.42 -16.05 -3.88
N LEU A 10 39.63 -16.54 -2.91
CA LEU A 10 38.76 -17.68 -3.10
C LEU A 10 37.48 -17.29 -3.87
N LYS A 11 37.02 -16.04 -3.67
CA LYS A 11 35.91 -15.47 -4.43
C LYS A 11 36.27 -15.37 -5.92
N LYS A 12 37.46 -14.81 -6.25
CA LYS A 12 37.93 -14.74 -7.65
C LYS A 12 37.97 -16.12 -8.30
N ALA A 13 38.46 -17.12 -7.59
CA ALA A 13 38.51 -18.49 -8.10
C ALA A 13 37.12 -19.08 -8.33
N TYR A 14 36.19 -18.83 -7.42
CA TYR A 14 34.79 -19.22 -7.58
C TYR A 14 34.15 -18.54 -8.80
N ASP A 15 34.34 -17.23 -8.97
CA ASP A 15 33.77 -16.45 -10.07
C ASP A 15 34.31 -16.97 -11.43
N LEU A 16 35.61 -17.22 -11.56
CA LEU A 16 36.20 -17.83 -12.76
C LEU A 16 35.61 -19.22 -13.09
N LEU A 17 35.50 -20.08 -12.10
CA LEU A 17 34.87 -21.37 -12.28
C LEU A 17 33.38 -21.26 -12.64
N TRP A 18 32.68 -20.31 -12.03
CA TRP A 18 31.27 -20.08 -12.32
C TRP A 18 31.03 -19.56 -13.73
N GLU A 19 31.87 -18.66 -14.23
CA GLU A 19 31.79 -18.16 -15.62
C GLU A 19 31.95 -19.29 -16.63
N GLY A 20 32.88 -20.21 -16.39
CA GLY A 20 33.20 -21.29 -17.34
C GLY A 20 32.31 -22.52 -17.22
N LEU A 21 31.82 -22.84 -16.02
CA LEU A 21 31.19 -24.13 -15.73
C LEU A 21 29.71 -23.98 -15.35
N LYS A 22 29.31 -22.82 -14.82
CA LYS A 22 27.95 -22.57 -14.29
C LYS A 22 27.52 -23.68 -13.29
N ASP A 23 26.32 -24.21 -13.43
CA ASP A 23 25.74 -25.26 -12.60
C ASP A 23 25.90 -26.69 -13.17
N ARG A 24 26.71 -26.85 -14.22
CA ARG A 24 27.00 -28.19 -14.76
C ARG A 24 27.95 -28.97 -13.87
N GLU A 25 27.90 -30.28 -13.99
CA GLU A 25 28.87 -31.19 -13.37
C GLU A 25 30.20 -31.16 -14.15
N PHE A 26 31.32 -31.20 -13.45
CA PHE A 26 32.64 -31.14 -14.05
C PHE A 26 33.65 -32.02 -13.31
N ARG A 27 34.74 -32.37 -13.98
CA ARG A 27 35.85 -33.14 -13.41
C ARG A 27 36.99 -32.18 -13.02
N PHE A 28 37.91 -32.67 -12.21
CA PHE A 28 39.05 -31.89 -11.71
C PHE A 28 39.86 -31.19 -12.84
N GLN A 29 40.10 -31.88 -13.97
CA GLN A 29 40.85 -31.32 -15.07
C GLN A 29 40.21 -30.06 -15.66
N GLU A 30 38.89 -30.06 -15.81
CA GLU A 30 38.15 -28.92 -16.35
C GLU A 30 38.28 -27.69 -15.44
N ALA A 31 38.22 -27.92 -14.11
CA ALA A 31 38.46 -26.82 -13.15
C ALA A 31 39.92 -26.34 -13.18
N ALA A 32 40.89 -27.26 -13.31
CA ALA A 32 42.30 -26.95 -13.40
C ALA A 32 42.60 -26.13 -14.66
N ASP A 33 42.04 -26.52 -15.79
CA ASP A 33 42.23 -25.81 -17.06
C ASP A 33 41.76 -24.36 -16.97
N ILE A 34 40.55 -24.12 -16.44
CA ILE A 34 39.98 -22.75 -16.27
C ILE A 34 40.82 -21.90 -15.31
N LEU A 35 41.18 -22.46 -14.16
CA LEU A 35 41.89 -21.70 -13.12
C LEU A 35 43.32 -21.38 -13.52
N VAL A 36 43.99 -22.30 -14.21
CA VAL A 36 45.40 -22.15 -14.67
C VAL A 36 45.50 -21.31 -15.94
N GLU A 37 44.57 -21.49 -16.91
CA GLU A 37 44.56 -20.69 -18.15
C GLU A 37 44.31 -19.20 -17.86
N SER A 38 43.60 -18.86 -16.79
CA SER A 38 43.44 -17.46 -16.35
C SER A 38 44.76 -16.78 -15.96
N LYS A 39 45.88 -17.53 -15.88
CA LYS A 39 47.22 -17.12 -15.44
C LYS A 39 47.28 -16.46 -14.06
N GLN A 40 46.20 -16.59 -13.28
CA GLN A 40 46.10 -15.98 -11.95
C GLN A 40 46.29 -16.97 -10.81
N ILE A 41 46.24 -18.30 -11.10
CA ILE A 41 46.25 -19.36 -10.09
C ILE A 41 47.26 -20.41 -10.46
N PRO A 42 48.25 -20.69 -9.58
CA PRO A 42 49.23 -21.75 -9.79
C PRO A 42 48.58 -23.16 -9.75
N PRO A 43 49.06 -24.13 -10.55
CA PRO A 43 48.48 -25.49 -10.64
C PRO A 43 48.41 -26.24 -9.31
N ASP A 44 49.35 -26.02 -8.41
CA ASP A 44 49.41 -26.63 -7.08
C ASP A 44 48.34 -26.10 -6.12
N GLN A 45 47.76 -24.93 -6.39
CA GLN A 45 46.70 -24.33 -5.60
C GLN A 45 45.28 -24.80 -5.97
N VAL A 46 45.07 -25.44 -7.12
CA VAL A 46 43.75 -25.88 -7.58
C VAL A 46 43.05 -26.81 -6.54
N ASN A 47 43.80 -27.78 -6.00
CA ASN A 47 43.27 -28.69 -4.97
C ASN A 47 42.87 -27.95 -3.71
N VAL A 48 43.63 -26.95 -3.29
CA VAL A 48 43.35 -26.12 -2.11
C VAL A 48 42.08 -25.32 -2.33
N ILE A 49 41.92 -24.73 -3.51
CA ILE A 49 40.74 -23.95 -3.91
C ILE A 49 39.49 -24.83 -3.87
N LEU A 50 39.50 -25.99 -4.52
CA LEU A 50 38.34 -26.90 -4.53
C LEU A 50 38.00 -27.40 -3.12
N ALA A 51 39.01 -27.68 -2.28
CA ALA A 51 38.80 -28.07 -0.89
C ALA A 51 38.18 -26.95 -0.05
N GLU A 52 38.65 -25.71 -0.20
CA GLU A 52 38.12 -24.55 0.52
C GLU A 52 36.72 -24.15 0.00
N LEU A 53 36.44 -24.24 -1.31
CA LEU A 53 35.10 -24.05 -1.87
C LEU A 53 34.12 -25.13 -1.34
N ARG A 54 34.58 -26.38 -1.18
CA ARG A 54 33.77 -27.43 -0.56
C ARG A 54 33.50 -27.13 0.91
N LYS A 55 34.51 -26.75 1.69
CA LYS A 55 34.35 -26.40 3.13
C LYS A 55 33.40 -25.21 3.32
N SER A 56 33.44 -24.24 2.43
CA SER A 56 32.56 -23.07 2.44
C SER A 56 31.14 -23.34 1.93
N GLY A 57 30.83 -24.59 1.53
CA GLY A 57 29.51 -24.97 0.98
C GLY A 57 29.26 -24.46 -0.46
N ARG A 58 30.30 -24.02 -1.16
CA ARG A 58 30.21 -23.49 -2.54
C ARG A 58 30.44 -24.55 -3.61
N LEU A 59 30.85 -25.76 -3.22
CA LEU A 59 31.13 -26.86 -4.12
C LEU A 59 30.56 -28.16 -3.55
N LYS A 60 29.72 -28.84 -4.32
CA LYS A 60 29.24 -30.20 -4.05
C LYS A 60 30.18 -31.18 -4.71
N VAL A 61 30.44 -32.33 -4.05
CA VAL A 61 31.36 -33.36 -4.55
C VAL A 61 30.69 -34.74 -4.42
N LYS A 62 30.67 -35.52 -5.48
CA LYS A 62 30.18 -36.90 -5.47
C LYS A 62 31.20 -37.84 -6.12
N GLU A 63 31.06 -39.14 -5.88
CA GLU A 63 31.87 -40.14 -6.57
C GLU A 63 31.47 -40.25 -8.05
N ASP A 64 32.47 -40.43 -8.92
CA ASP A 64 32.20 -40.69 -10.34
C ASP A 64 31.59 -42.10 -10.48
N PRO A 65 30.42 -42.26 -11.07
CA PRO A 65 29.80 -43.57 -11.24
C PRO A 65 30.61 -44.56 -12.11
N GLU A 66 31.44 -44.04 -13.03
CA GLU A 66 32.27 -44.79 -13.95
C GLU A 66 33.62 -45.19 -13.34
N ASP A 67 34.17 -44.37 -12.42
CA ASP A 67 35.43 -44.66 -11.73
C ASP A 67 35.40 -44.09 -10.30
N ARG A 68 35.14 -44.93 -9.30
CA ARG A 68 35.04 -44.53 -7.88
C ARG A 68 36.27 -43.87 -7.30
N ARG A 69 37.40 -43.89 -7.98
CA ARG A 69 38.61 -43.18 -7.59
C ARG A 69 38.58 -41.72 -8.01
N LYS A 70 37.69 -41.34 -8.92
CA LYS A 70 37.52 -39.97 -9.42
C LYS A 70 36.36 -39.26 -8.72
N ARG A 71 36.36 -37.97 -8.78
CA ARG A 71 35.32 -37.11 -8.19
C ARG A 71 34.68 -36.26 -9.27
N ILE A 72 33.36 -36.13 -9.17
CA ILE A 72 32.56 -35.16 -9.94
C ILE A 72 32.22 -33.99 -9.02
N TYR A 73 32.42 -32.81 -9.50
CA TYR A 73 32.21 -31.56 -8.82
C TYR A 73 31.02 -30.82 -9.42
N LYS A 74 30.30 -30.05 -8.60
CA LYS A 74 29.25 -29.15 -9.05
C LYS A 74 29.29 -27.90 -8.18
N LEU A 75 29.37 -26.72 -8.82
CA LEU A 75 29.29 -25.44 -8.10
C LEU A 75 27.88 -25.26 -7.56
N VAL A 76 27.79 -24.70 -6.35
CA VAL A 76 26.54 -24.23 -5.76
C VAL A 76 26.27 -22.85 -6.33
N SER A 77 25.18 -22.68 -7.07
CA SER A 77 24.89 -21.40 -7.71
C SER A 77 24.76 -20.25 -6.70
N PRO A 78 25.02 -19.00 -7.10
CA PRO A 78 24.78 -17.84 -6.24
C PRO A 78 23.36 -17.83 -5.66
N GLY A 79 22.36 -18.21 -6.43
CA GLY A 79 20.97 -18.35 -5.99
C GLY A 79 20.77 -19.41 -4.91
N GLU A 80 21.33 -20.64 -5.09
CA GLU A 80 21.26 -21.68 -4.06
C GLU A 80 21.95 -21.23 -2.75
N GLN A 81 23.06 -20.48 -2.86
CA GLN A 81 23.79 -19.96 -1.71
C GLN A 81 22.95 -18.96 -0.92
N ILE A 82 22.28 -18.02 -1.61
CA ILE A 82 21.39 -17.03 -1.02
C ILE A 82 20.20 -17.74 -0.38
N GLN A 83 19.61 -18.73 -1.07
CA GLN A 83 18.49 -19.51 -0.53
C GLN A 83 18.89 -20.29 0.73
N GLN A 84 20.05 -20.95 0.75
CA GLN A 84 20.55 -21.64 1.93
C GLN A 84 20.77 -20.69 3.12
N ALA A 85 21.22 -19.45 2.85
CA ALA A 85 21.41 -18.45 3.88
C ALA A 85 20.08 -17.88 4.42
N LEU A 86 19.09 -17.72 3.56
CA LEU A 86 17.76 -17.21 3.93
C LEU A 86 16.88 -18.29 4.58
N PHE A 87 17.07 -19.57 4.21
CA PHE A 87 16.23 -20.70 4.64
C PHE A 87 17.10 -21.92 5.03
N PRO A 88 17.81 -21.87 6.15
CA PRO A 88 18.77 -22.92 6.53
C PRO A 88 18.15 -24.32 6.72
N GLU A 89 16.84 -24.43 6.94
CA GLU A 89 16.15 -25.70 7.19
C GLU A 89 15.27 -26.20 6.02
N SER A 90 15.16 -25.47 4.90
CA SER A 90 14.24 -25.79 3.81
C SER A 90 14.93 -25.99 2.47
N SER A 91 15.58 -27.14 2.28
CA SER A 91 15.91 -27.67 0.94
C SER A 91 14.73 -28.43 0.30
N LYS A 92 13.49 -28.16 0.67
CA LYS A 92 12.30 -28.90 0.21
C LYS A 92 11.52 -28.09 -0.84
N ALA A 93 10.99 -28.87 -1.81
CA ALA A 93 10.23 -28.46 -2.98
C ALA A 93 9.40 -27.18 -2.86
N LYS A 94 9.39 -26.34 -3.94
CA LYS A 94 8.49 -25.20 -4.11
C LYS A 94 7.07 -25.60 -3.71
N LYS A 95 6.48 -24.96 -2.71
CA LYS A 95 5.05 -25.08 -2.44
C LYS A 95 4.27 -24.47 -3.60
N ASN A 96 3.31 -25.17 -4.14
CA ASN A 96 2.53 -24.68 -5.28
C ASN A 96 1.63 -23.48 -4.94
N THR A 97 1.27 -23.28 -3.68
CA THR A 97 0.42 -22.15 -3.24
C THR A 97 0.92 -21.56 -1.94
N LEU A 98 0.95 -20.23 -1.85
CA LEU A 98 1.23 -19.48 -0.62
C LEU A 98 -0.06 -19.16 0.12
N SER A 99 -0.09 -19.47 1.41
CA SER A 99 -1.11 -18.92 2.31
C SER A 99 -0.85 -17.45 2.61
N ARG A 100 -1.86 -16.73 3.07
CA ARG A 100 -1.75 -15.33 3.50
C ARG A 100 -0.64 -15.13 4.54
N SER A 101 -0.57 -15.98 5.55
CA SER A 101 0.45 -15.89 6.62
C SER A 101 1.88 -16.12 6.12
N GLU A 102 2.05 -17.04 5.15
CA GLU A 102 3.35 -17.28 4.53
C GLU A 102 3.80 -16.10 3.68
N LEU A 103 2.88 -15.48 2.94
CA LEU A 103 3.17 -14.29 2.15
C LEU A 103 3.50 -13.08 3.04
N GLU A 104 2.76 -12.84 4.12
CA GLU A 104 3.08 -11.79 5.11
C GLU A 104 4.44 -12.03 5.75
N ALA A 105 4.79 -13.27 6.09
CA ALA A 105 6.10 -13.60 6.63
C ALA A 105 7.23 -13.37 5.61
N LEU A 106 6.99 -13.66 4.33
CA LEU A 106 7.91 -13.37 3.23
C LEU A 106 8.16 -11.87 3.10
N LEU A 107 7.10 -11.09 3.09
CA LEU A 107 7.16 -9.62 2.98
C LEU A 107 7.82 -8.97 4.20
N LYS A 108 7.59 -9.49 5.40
CA LYS A 108 8.28 -9.05 6.60
C LYS A 108 9.80 -9.25 6.47
N ARG A 109 10.24 -10.41 5.95
CA ARG A 109 11.66 -10.64 5.67
C ARG A 109 12.20 -9.68 4.63
N ALA A 110 11.43 -9.41 3.55
CA ALA A 110 11.80 -8.42 2.55
C ALA A 110 11.95 -7.01 3.16
N ALA A 111 11.01 -6.60 4.00
CA ALA A 111 11.06 -5.33 4.72
C ALA A 111 12.26 -5.26 5.67
N ASP A 112 12.59 -6.36 6.38
CA ASP A 112 13.76 -6.45 7.26
C ASP A 112 15.10 -6.35 6.49
N LEU A 113 15.16 -6.84 5.24
CA LEU A 113 16.35 -6.71 4.39
C LEU A 113 16.62 -5.26 3.99
N ILE A 114 15.60 -4.51 3.61
CA ILE A 114 15.76 -3.11 3.18
C ILE A 114 15.83 -2.14 4.37
N ARG A 115 15.08 -2.43 5.44
CA ARG A 115 14.94 -1.57 6.63
C ARG A 115 14.70 -0.10 6.26
N THR A 116 15.39 0.84 6.96
CA THR A 116 15.27 2.28 6.71
C THR A 116 16.22 2.80 5.60
N ARG A 117 16.95 1.91 4.92
CA ARG A 117 18.03 2.28 3.98
C ARG A 117 17.56 2.40 2.54
N VAL A 118 16.45 1.76 2.21
CA VAL A 118 15.98 1.60 0.82
C VAL A 118 14.48 1.88 0.75
N ASP A 119 14.04 2.51 -0.33
CA ASP A 119 12.64 2.74 -0.60
C ASP A 119 11.89 1.40 -0.79
N TYR A 120 10.79 1.22 -0.07
CA TYR A 120 9.97 0.01 -0.15
C TYR A 120 9.34 -0.24 -1.53
N THR A 121 9.34 0.77 -2.40
CA THR A 121 8.89 0.67 -3.79
C THR A 121 9.61 -0.46 -4.53
N TYR A 122 10.88 -0.71 -4.23
CA TYR A 122 11.64 -1.83 -4.82
C TYR A 122 11.04 -3.19 -4.45
N ILE A 123 10.54 -3.37 -3.22
CA ILE A 123 9.86 -4.61 -2.83
C ILE A 123 8.58 -4.78 -3.64
N LEU A 124 7.77 -3.72 -3.73
CA LEU A 124 6.48 -3.76 -4.40
C LEU A 124 6.62 -4.01 -5.90
N VAL A 125 7.59 -3.37 -6.54
CA VAL A 125 7.86 -3.56 -7.97
C VAL A 125 8.39 -4.97 -8.25
N LEU A 126 9.28 -5.51 -7.41
CA LEU A 126 9.76 -6.89 -7.56
C LEU A 126 8.65 -7.91 -7.32
N LEU A 127 7.78 -7.70 -6.32
CA LEU A 127 6.61 -8.55 -6.08
C LEU A 127 5.66 -8.52 -7.28
N PHE A 128 5.38 -7.34 -7.82
CA PHE A 128 4.55 -7.17 -9.00
C PHE A 128 5.18 -7.85 -10.23
N TYR A 129 6.46 -7.61 -10.48
CA TYR A 129 7.19 -8.24 -11.58
C TYR A 129 7.20 -9.77 -11.48
N LYS A 130 7.44 -10.31 -10.28
CA LYS A 130 7.34 -11.75 -10.02
C LYS A 130 5.94 -12.27 -10.36
N ARG A 131 4.89 -11.56 -9.92
CA ARG A 131 3.50 -11.94 -10.20
C ARG A 131 3.18 -12.00 -11.68
N ILE A 132 3.55 -10.97 -12.44
CA ILE A 132 3.27 -10.95 -13.88
C ILE A 132 4.06 -12.02 -14.65
N CYS A 133 5.30 -12.31 -14.24
CA CYS A 133 6.09 -13.40 -14.82
C CYS A 133 5.49 -14.77 -14.51
N ASP A 134 5.06 -15.02 -13.28
CA ASP A 134 4.44 -16.29 -12.89
C ASP A 134 3.09 -16.48 -13.61
N LYS A 135 2.32 -15.41 -13.78
CA LYS A 135 1.07 -15.43 -14.53
C LYS A 135 1.33 -15.76 -16.01
N TRP A 136 2.30 -15.10 -16.62
CA TRP A 136 2.70 -15.37 -18.01
C TRP A 136 3.05 -16.84 -18.21
N GLN A 137 3.78 -17.46 -17.25
CA GLN A 137 4.12 -18.88 -17.32
C GLN A 137 2.90 -19.79 -17.20
N MET A 138 1.89 -19.40 -16.42
CA MET A 138 0.63 -20.15 -16.33
C MET A 138 -0.12 -20.08 -17.65
N GLU A 139 -0.31 -18.88 -18.20
CA GLU A 139 -0.97 -18.64 -19.48
C GLU A 139 -0.27 -19.37 -20.63
N TYR A 140 1.06 -19.35 -20.66
CA TYR A 140 1.86 -20.11 -21.62
C TYR A 140 1.55 -21.62 -21.57
N ARG A 141 1.48 -22.21 -20.37
CA ARG A 141 1.18 -23.63 -20.21
C ARG A 141 -0.24 -23.98 -20.68
N GLU A 142 -1.19 -23.11 -20.41
CA GLU A 142 -2.58 -23.27 -20.85
C GLU A 142 -2.66 -23.19 -22.38
N ALA A 143 -2.12 -22.15 -23.00
CA ALA A 143 -2.08 -21.98 -24.45
C ALA A 143 -1.33 -23.12 -25.15
N PHE A 144 -0.21 -23.59 -24.59
CA PHE A 144 0.52 -24.74 -25.12
C PHE A 144 -0.30 -26.03 -25.09
N GLN A 145 -1.00 -26.30 -23.98
CA GLN A 145 -1.85 -27.48 -23.87
C GLN A 145 -3.06 -27.42 -24.82
N ASP A 146 -3.62 -26.24 -25.01
CA ASP A 146 -4.73 -26.03 -25.95
C ASP A 146 -4.26 -26.27 -27.40
N ALA A 147 -3.13 -25.70 -27.80
CA ALA A 147 -2.54 -25.94 -29.11
C ALA A 147 -2.26 -27.43 -29.37
N ILE A 148 -1.73 -28.17 -28.37
CA ILE A 148 -1.54 -29.62 -28.48
C ILE A 148 -2.89 -30.35 -28.67
N ARG A 149 -3.94 -29.95 -27.96
CA ARG A 149 -5.29 -30.53 -28.12
C ARG A 149 -5.89 -30.23 -29.50
N GLU A 150 -5.56 -29.10 -30.10
CA GLU A 150 -5.96 -28.72 -31.45
C GLU A 150 -5.15 -29.44 -32.53
N GLY A 151 -4.13 -30.22 -32.17
CA GLY A 151 -3.37 -31.05 -33.08
C GLY A 151 -2.07 -30.44 -33.61
N PHE A 152 -1.60 -29.34 -33.02
CA PHE A 152 -0.29 -28.77 -33.32
C PHE A 152 0.83 -29.71 -32.85
N THR A 153 1.94 -29.70 -33.57
CA THR A 153 3.16 -30.34 -33.09
C THR A 153 3.71 -29.60 -31.86
N GLU A 154 4.53 -30.25 -31.06
CA GLU A 154 5.14 -29.62 -29.87
C GLU A 154 5.91 -28.33 -30.21
N GLN A 155 6.57 -28.31 -31.37
CA GLN A 155 7.31 -27.13 -31.82
C GLN A 155 6.37 -25.98 -32.22
N GLU A 156 5.31 -26.29 -32.96
CA GLU A 156 4.28 -25.30 -33.34
C GLU A 156 3.53 -24.79 -32.10
N ALA A 157 3.15 -25.67 -31.18
CA ALA A 157 2.47 -25.29 -29.95
C ALA A 157 3.34 -24.35 -29.07
N ARG A 158 4.67 -24.55 -29.04
CA ARG A 158 5.59 -23.63 -28.34
C ARG A 158 5.62 -22.25 -28.98
N LEU A 159 5.66 -22.19 -30.33
CA LEU A 159 5.64 -20.92 -31.07
C LEU A 159 4.30 -20.19 -30.94
N GLU A 160 3.22 -20.95 -30.87
CA GLU A 160 1.89 -20.40 -30.65
C GLU A 160 1.74 -19.84 -29.24
N ALA A 161 2.12 -20.62 -28.23
CA ALA A 161 1.94 -20.25 -26.82
C ALA A 161 2.73 -19.02 -26.35
N VAL A 162 3.78 -18.58 -27.07
CA VAL A 162 4.52 -17.34 -26.74
C VAL A 162 3.91 -16.08 -27.34
N GLN A 163 2.87 -16.20 -28.17
CA GLN A 163 2.26 -15.02 -28.79
C GLN A 163 1.54 -14.15 -27.76
N ALA A 164 1.71 -12.83 -27.88
CA ALA A 164 1.14 -11.85 -26.95
C ALA A 164 -0.40 -11.94 -26.79
N ALA A 165 -1.10 -12.52 -27.77
CA ALA A 165 -2.56 -12.70 -27.73
C ALA A 165 -3.04 -13.64 -26.58
N TYR A 166 -2.16 -14.51 -26.09
CA TYR A 166 -2.47 -15.45 -24.99
C TYR A 166 -2.08 -14.93 -23.62
N HIS A 167 -1.45 -13.75 -23.55
CA HIS A 167 -0.91 -13.22 -22.31
C HIS A 167 -1.54 -11.89 -21.94
N ASP A 168 -1.82 -11.72 -20.66
CA ASP A 168 -2.27 -10.42 -20.12
C ASP A 168 -1.21 -9.34 -20.26
N PHE A 169 0.08 -9.75 -20.22
CA PHE A 169 1.22 -8.87 -20.35
C PHE A 169 2.21 -9.44 -21.37
N ASP A 170 2.60 -8.64 -22.35
CA ASP A 170 3.61 -9.01 -23.33
C ASP A 170 5.01 -8.90 -22.71
N ILE A 171 5.56 -10.02 -22.28
CA ILE A 171 6.88 -10.14 -21.66
C ILE A 171 7.77 -11.00 -22.54
N PRO A 172 8.92 -10.49 -23.06
CA PRO A 172 9.88 -11.32 -23.77
C PRO A 172 10.40 -12.47 -22.89
N GLU A 173 10.52 -13.67 -23.45
CA GLU A 173 10.92 -14.85 -22.68
C GLU A 173 12.25 -14.67 -21.94
N GLU A 174 13.25 -14.01 -22.57
CA GLU A 174 14.54 -13.73 -21.95
C GLU A 174 14.42 -12.89 -20.66
N PHE A 175 13.35 -12.14 -20.50
CA PHE A 175 13.06 -11.31 -19.32
C PHE A 175 12.09 -11.94 -18.34
N LEU A 176 11.74 -13.21 -18.48
CA LEU A 176 10.99 -13.91 -17.45
C LEU A 176 11.85 -14.13 -16.20
N TRP A 177 11.21 -14.12 -15.04
CA TRP A 177 11.87 -14.19 -13.73
C TRP A 177 12.92 -15.29 -13.62
N GLU A 178 12.59 -16.52 -14.04
CA GLU A 178 13.49 -17.67 -13.94
C GLU A 178 14.69 -17.56 -14.91
N ASN A 179 14.58 -16.80 -16.01
CA ASN A 179 15.68 -16.55 -16.93
C ASN A 179 16.65 -15.52 -16.34
N LEU A 180 16.15 -14.44 -15.72
CA LEU A 180 16.99 -13.48 -15.01
C LEU A 180 17.69 -14.11 -13.81
N ARG A 181 17.05 -15.06 -13.14
CA ARG A 181 17.63 -15.80 -12.01
C ARG A 181 18.90 -16.56 -12.34
N ARG A 182 19.09 -16.96 -13.60
CA ARG A 182 20.29 -17.70 -14.05
C ARG A 182 21.55 -16.83 -14.04
N ASP A 183 21.38 -15.51 -14.05
CA ASP A 183 22.49 -14.55 -14.07
C ASP A 183 22.28 -13.45 -13.03
N LEU A 184 22.48 -13.80 -11.75
CA LEU A 184 22.35 -12.87 -10.63
C LEU A 184 23.50 -11.85 -10.53
N GLU A 185 24.59 -12.09 -11.24
CA GLU A 185 25.72 -11.18 -11.24
C GLU A 185 25.37 -9.88 -11.98
N HIS A 186 24.70 -10.00 -13.12
CA HIS A 186 24.22 -8.86 -13.92
C HIS A 186 22.73 -8.56 -13.69
N LEU A 187 22.20 -8.93 -12.51
CA LEU A 187 20.79 -8.76 -12.20
C LEU A 187 20.29 -7.30 -12.33
N PRO A 188 21.04 -6.25 -11.88
CA PRO A 188 20.60 -4.87 -12.04
C PRO A 188 20.41 -4.46 -13.50
N GLU A 189 21.38 -4.81 -14.35
CA GLU A 189 21.38 -4.54 -15.79
C GLU A 189 20.26 -5.31 -16.50
N ASN A 190 20.09 -6.58 -16.13
CA ASN A 190 19.05 -7.45 -16.67
C ASN A 190 17.64 -6.96 -16.30
N LEU A 191 17.43 -6.54 -15.04
CA LEU A 191 16.17 -5.94 -14.60
C LEU A 191 15.90 -4.60 -15.32
N SER A 192 16.89 -3.76 -15.48
CA SER A 192 16.75 -2.48 -16.19
C SER A 192 16.33 -2.70 -17.64
N ARG A 193 16.95 -3.67 -18.34
CA ARG A 193 16.57 -4.05 -19.71
C ARG A 193 15.16 -4.65 -19.78
N ALA A 194 14.84 -5.54 -18.83
CA ALA A 194 13.54 -6.18 -18.74
C ALA A 194 12.42 -5.13 -18.57
N PHE A 195 12.61 -4.21 -17.63
CA PHE A 195 11.61 -3.18 -17.33
C PHE A 195 11.39 -2.22 -18.51
N LYS A 196 12.47 -1.85 -19.20
CA LYS A 196 12.36 -1.05 -20.42
C LYS A 196 11.57 -1.80 -21.50
N ALA A 197 11.91 -3.05 -21.78
CA ALA A 197 11.25 -3.85 -22.81
C ALA A 197 9.76 -4.10 -22.48
N ILE A 198 9.43 -4.37 -21.21
CA ILE A 198 8.05 -4.57 -20.77
C ILE A 198 7.26 -3.26 -20.87
N ALA A 199 7.83 -2.13 -20.47
CA ALA A 199 7.20 -0.81 -20.56
C ALA A 199 6.90 -0.39 -22.01
N GLU A 200 7.80 -0.71 -22.94
CA GLU A 200 7.61 -0.44 -24.38
C GLU A 200 6.48 -1.27 -24.98
N ARG A 201 6.34 -2.54 -24.57
CA ARG A 201 5.31 -3.46 -25.06
C ARG A 201 3.96 -3.31 -24.37
N ASN A 202 3.97 -2.82 -23.11
CA ASN A 202 2.77 -2.64 -22.29
C ASN A 202 2.64 -1.16 -21.86
N PRO A 203 2.06 -0.27 -22.67
CA PRO A 203 1.99 1.16 -22.36
C PRO A 203 1.37 1.48 -21.00
N ASN A 204 0.42 0.65 -20.55
CA ASN A 204 -0.23 0.78 -19.24
C ASN A 204 0.71 0.50 -18.04
N LEU A 205 1.81 -0.24 -18.25
CA LEU A 205 2.80 -0.54 -17.23
C LEU A 205 3.98 0.43 -17.22
N ARG A 206 4.05 1.34 -18.19
CA ARG A 206 5.17 2.28 -18.36
C ARG A 206 5.45 3.07 -17.08
N VAL A 207 4.40 3.63 -16.46
CA VAL A 207 4.56 4.41 -15.23
C VAL A 207 5.12 3.61 -14.06
N ILE A 208 4.92 2.28 -14.05
CA ILE A 208 5.46 1.40 -13.00
C ILE A 208 6.97 1.22 -13.20
N PHE A 209 7.38 0.85 -14.41
CA PHE A 209 8.73 0.39 -14.67
C PHE A 209 9.73 1.51 -15.00
N GLU A 210 9.29 2.64 -15.55
CA GLU A 210 10.17 3.79 -15.84
C GLU A 210 10.56 4.60 -14.58
N ASN A 211 9.86 4.42 -13.45
CA ASN A 211 10.14 5.15 -12.22
C ASN A 211 11.05 4.39 -11.23
N VAL A 212 11.55 3.22 -11.62
CA VAL A 212 12.44 2.40 -10.78
C VAL A 212 13.76 2.17 -11.50
N ASP A 213 14.83 2.71 -10.93
CA ASP A 213 16.18 2.59 -11.46
C ASP A 213 17.03 1.66 -10.59
N PHE A 214 17.14 0.40 -11.01
CA PHE A 214 17.98 -0.58 -10.33
C PHE A 214 19.48 -0.32 -10.49
N LEU A 215 19.91 0.32 -11.56
CA LEU A 215 21.33 0.68 -11.75
C LEU A 215 21.75 1.76 -10.75
N GLN A 216 20.90 2.79 -10.58
CA GLN A 216 21.13 3.79 -9.56
C GLN A 216 21.09 3.19 -8.14
N PHE A 217 20.10 2.33 -7.87
CA PHE A 217 19.97 1.67 -6.59
C PHE A 217 21.18 0.83 -6.21
N THR A 218 21.76 0.10 -7.15
CA THR A 218 22.85 -0.86 -6.92
C THR A 218 24.26 -0.29 -7.10
N GLN A 219 24.43 1.03 -7.12
CA GLN A 219 25.76 1.66 -7.18
C GLN A 219 26.68 1.25 -6.02
N SER A 220 26.12 0.90 -4.85
CA SER A 220 26.88 0.32 -3.75
C SER A 220 26.81 -1.21 -3.77
N TYR A 221 27.90 -1.86 -3.39
CA TYR A 221 27.92 -3.33 -3.25
C TYR A 221 26.85 -3.85 -2.28
N GLU A 222 26.60 -3.12 -1.20
CA GLU A 222 25.57 -3.51 -0.20
C GLU A 222 24.17 -3.53 -0.80
N ASN A 223 23.83 -2.55 -1.62
CA ASN A 223 22.54 -2.48 -2.29
C ASN A 223 22.38 -3.53 -3.38
N ALA A 224 23.46 -3.83 -4.12
CA ALA A 224 23.47 -4.94 -5.08
C ALA A 224 23.21 -6.29 -4.40
N GLU A 225 23.80 -6.49 -3.22
CA GLU A 225 23.58 -7.71 -2.42
C GLU A 225 22.15 -7.77 -1.86
N ILE A 226 21.59 -6.65 -1.39
CA ILE A 226 20.19 -6.55 -0.98
C ILE A 226 19.26 -6.94 -2.14
N LEU A 227 19.51 -6.42 -3.34
CA LEU A 227 18.71 -6.74 -4.52
C LEU A 227 18.73 -8.25 -4.83
N ARG A 228 19.91 -8.87 -4.82
CA ARG A 228 20.04 -10.33 -5.03
C ARG A 228 19.29 -11.12 -3.98
N GLN A 229 19.38 -10.73 -2.72
CA GLN A 229 18.66 -11.38 -1.62
C GLN A 229 17.14 -11.21 -1.76
N LEU A 230 16.65 -10.04 -2.12
CA LEU A 230 15.23 -9.81 -2.38
C LEU A 230 14.74 -10.67 -3.55
N PHE A 231 15.50 -10.71 -4.65
CA PHE A 231 15.17 -11.49 -5.82
C PHE A 231 15.08 -12.99 -5.51
N GLU A 232 16.08 -13.53 -4.80
CA GLU A 232 16.07 -14.92 -4.36
C GLU A 232 15.00 -15.21 -3.30
N LEU A 233 14.71 -14.26 -2.42
CA LEU A 233 13.63 -14.40 -1.45
C LEU A 233 12.29 -14.61 -2.17
N PHE A 234 11.97 -13.81 -3.19
CA PHE A 234 10.76 -13.97 -4.00
C PHE A 234 10.81 -15.21 -4.91
N SER A 235 11.99 -15.69 -5.27
CA SER A 235 12.16 -16.93 -6.05
C SER A 235 11.79 -18.20 -5.28
N THR A 236 11.61 -18.11 -3.96
CA THR A 236 11.29 -19.27 -3.11
C THR A 236 9.92 -19.86 -3.42
N TYR A 237 8.98 -19.02 -3.87
CA TYR A 237 7.59 -19.41 -4.10
C TYR A 237 7.11 -19.01 -5.49
N SER A 238 6.11 -19.75 -5.99
CA SER A 238 5.32 -19.33 -7.14
C SER A 238 4.12 -18.51 -6.66
N LEU A 239 3.85 -17.41 -7.36
CA LEU A 239 2.69 -16.54 -7.13
C LEU A 239 1.53 -16.83 -8.10
N GLU A 240 1.67 -17.81 -9.01
CA GLU A 240 0.69 -18.05 -10.08
C GLU A 240 -0.72 -18.38 -9.58
N HIS A 241 -0.82 -19.18 -8.49
CA HIS A 241 -2.10 -19.59 -7.90
C HIS A 241 -2.49 -18.81 -6.64
N VAL A 242 -1.76 -17.74 -6.32
CA VAL A 242 -2.13 -16.86 -5.20
C VAL A 242 -3.29 -15.98 -5.65
N SER A 243 -4.39 -16.00 -4.90
CA SER A 243 -5.55 -15.19 -5.25
C SER A 243 -5.25 -13.70 -5.22
N PRO A 244 -5.95 -12.88 -6.06
CA PRO A 244 -5.82 -11.42 -6.03
C PRO A 244 -6.02 -10.82 -4.63
N ASP A 245 -6.92 -11.39 -3.82
CA ASP A 245 -7.19 -10.89 -2.46
C ASP A 245 -6.00 -11.09 -1.53
N ILE A 246 -5.38 -12.27 -1.56
CA ILE A 246 -4.18 -12.54 -0.74
C ILE A 246 -3.01 -11.65 -1.17
N LEU A 247 -2.82 -11.46 -2.47
CA LEU A 247 -1.78 -10.58 -3.00
C LEU A 247 -2.05 -9.10 -2.67
N GLY A 248 -3.30 -8.67 -2.81
CA GLY A 248 -3.73 -7.32 -2.48
C GLY A 248 -3.54 -7.01 -1.00
N ASP A 249 -3.98 -7.91 -0.12
CA ASP A 249 -3.78 -7.79 1.33
C ASP A 249 -2.28 -7.70 1.70
N ALA A 250 -1.44 -8.46 1.01
CA ALA A 250 0.00 -8.46 1.19
C ALA A 250 0.63 -7.14 0.70
N TYR A 251 0.19 -6.63 -0.43
CA TYR A 251 0.61 -5.33 -0.96
C TYR A 251 0.25 -4.20 0.00
N GLU A 252 -0.99 -4.18 0.48
CA GLU A 252 -1.44 -3.20 1.47
C GLU A 252 -0.75 -3.35 2.82
N TRP A 253 -0.37 -4.58 3.20
CA TRP A 253 0.43 -4.80 4.40
C TRP A 253 1.76 -4.06 4.33
N ILE A 254 2.46 -4.08 3.18
CA ILE A 254 3.70 -3.31 2.97
C ILE A 254 3.41 -1.81 3.06
N LEU A 255 2.38 -1.31 2.38
CA LEU A 255 2.02 0.10 2.45
C LEU A 255 1.77 0.55 3.89
N ARG A 256 1.01 -0.23 4.67
CA ARG A 256 0.77 0.04 6.10
C ARG A 256 2.03 -0.06 6.95
N TYR A 257 2.88 -1.04 6.68
CA TYR A 257 4.12 -1.22 7.44
C TYR A 257 5.05 0.00 7.33
N PHE A 258 5.14 0.61 6.15
CA PHE A 258 5.95 1.81 5.90
C PHE A 258 5.19 3.13 6.06
N ALA A 259 3.87 3.12 6.27
CA ALA A 259 3.05 4.32 6.43
C ALA A 259 3.56 5.30 7.52
N PRO A 260 4.04 4.87 8.70
CA PRO A 260 4.59 5.79 9.70
C PRO A 260 5.83 6.55 9.24
N GLN A 261 6.63 5.96 8.33
CA GLN A 261 7.78 6.62 7.73
C GLN A 261 7.33 7.63 6.69
N LYS A 262 6.40 7.25 5.81
CA LYS A 262 5.84 8.11 4.76
C LYS A 262 5.01 9.27 5.31
N ALA A 263 4.32 9.07 6.42
CA ALA A 263 3.62 10.14 7.11
C ALA A 263 4.56 11.30 7.54
N LYS A 264 5.82 11.00 7.88
CA LYS A 264 6.85 12.02 8.15
C LYS A 264 7.30 12.77 6.89
N GLU A 265 7.13 12.16 5.72
CA GLU A 265 7.41 12.74 4.41
C GLU A 265 6.22 13.54 3.84
N GLY A 266 5.09 13.60 4.58
CA GLY A 266 3.88 14.33 4.19
C GLY A 266 2.88 13.52 3.35
N GLU A 267 3.15 12.24 3.09
CA GLU A 267 2.18 11.36 2.43
C GLU A 267 1.12 10.89 3.43
N VAL A 268 -0.15 10.98 3.07
CA VAL A 268 -1.27 10.57 3.92
C VAL A 268 -1.77 9.20 3.48
N TYR A 269 -1.62 8.22 4.37
CA TYR A 269 -2.26 6.91 4.20
C TYR A 269 -3.64 6.94 4.87
N THR A 270 -4.69 6.67 4.11
CA THR A 270 -6.05 6.59 4.65
C THR A 270 -6.31 5.19 5.21
N PRO A 271 -6.69 5.04 6.49
CA PRO A 271 -7.05 3.75 7.06
C PRO A 271 -8.19 3.08 6.27
N ARG A 272 -8.07 1.78 6.08
CA ARG A 272 -8.99 0.99 5.26
C ARG A 272 -10.43 1.04 5.77
N GLU A 273 -10.60 1.04 7.09
CA GLU A 273 -11.89 1.17 7.77
C GLU A 273 -12.57 2.52 7.52
N VAL A 274 -11.80 3.60 7.38
CA VAL A 274 -12.34 4.93 7.01
C VAL A 274 -12.80 4.93 5.56
N ILE A 275 -12.02 4.32 4.66
CA ILE A 275 -12.42 4.18 3.25
C ILE A 275 -13.69 3.33 3.15
N ARG A 276 -13.74 2.20 3.85
CA ARG A 276 -14.91 1.31 3.89
C ARG A 276 -16.15 2.05 4.36
N LEU A 277 -16.04 2.82 5.45
CA LEU A 277 -17.13 3.66 5.95
C LEU A 277 -17.67 4.60 4.86
N MET A 278 -16.77 5.32 4.16
CA MET A 278 -17.18 6.23 3.09
C MET A 278 -17.85 5.50 1.92
N VAL A 279 -17.31 4.36 1.52
CA VAL A 279 -17.85 3.55 0.41
C VAL A 279 -19.24 3.00 0.78
N GLU A 280 -19.42 2.45 1.99
CA GLU A 280 -20.72 1.93 2.44
C GLU A 280 -21.78 3.03 2.59
N MET A 281 -21.38 4.24 2.98
CA MET A 281 -22.27 5.40 3.02
C MET A 281 -22.71 5.83 1.61
N LEU A 282 -21.79 5.88 0.67
CA LEU A 282 -22.08 6.32 -0.70
C LEU A 282 -22.72 5.24 -1.58
N ASP A 283 -22.54 3.96 -1.24
CA ASP A 283 -23.17 2.79 -1.87
C ASP A 283 -23.03 2.75 -3.41
N PRO A 284 -21.81 2.50 -3.95
CA PRO A 284 -21.59 2.44 -5.38
C PRO A 284 -22.39 1.33 -6.05
N GLN A 285 -22.96 1.64 -7.23
CA GLN A 285 -23.79 0.72 -7.98
C GLN A 285 -23.13 0.36 -9.34
N PRO A 286 -23.35 -0.87 -9.84
CA PRO A 286 -22.87 -1.26 -11.18
C PRO A 286 -23.27 -0.25 -12.25
N GLY A 287 -22.32 0.11 -13.13
CA GLY A 287 -22.54 1.09 -14.19
C GLY A 287 -22.25 2.54 -13.79
N GLU A 288 -22.01 2.82 -12.51
CA GLU A 288 -21.65 4.15 -12.05
C GLU A 288 -20.15 4.46 -12.24
N SER A 289 -19.86 5.74 -12.34
CA SER A 289 -18.52 6.29 -12.39
C SER A 289 -18.07 6.74 -10.98
N VAL A 290 -16.89 6.24 -10.56
CA VAL A 290 -16.26 6.55 -9.27
C VAL A 290 -14.98 7.32 -9.52
N TYR A 291 -14.81 8.48 -8.88
CA TYR A 291 -13.66 9.35 -9.05
C TYR A 291 -12.97 9.67 -7.71
N ASP A 292 -11.64 9.47 -7.70
CA ASP A 292 -10.76 9.94 -6.62
C ASP A 292 -9.74 10.94 -7.20
N PRO A 293 -9.89 12.24 -6.92
CA PRO A 293 -9.00 13.30 -7.45
C PRO A 293 -7.63 13.39 -6.76
N ALA A 294 -7.42 12.67 -5.67
CA ALA A 294 -6.14 12.56 -4.96
C ALA A 294 -5.91 11.08 -4.57
N CYS A 295 -5.86 10.22 -5.60
CA CYS A 295 -6.09 8.78 -5.41
C CYS A 295 -4.97 8.05 -4.65
N GLY A 296 -3.83 8.68 -4.40
CA GLY A 296 -2.76 8.08 -3.64
C GLY A 296 -2.38 6.70 -4.19
N SER A 297 -2.41 5.67 -3.36
CA SER A 297 -2.17 4.26 -3.73
C SER A 297 -3.40 3.53 -4.31
N GLY A 298 -4.49 4.23 -4.61
CA GLY A 298 -5.70 3.67 -5.23
C GLY A 298 -6.68 3.01 -4.26
N GLY A 299 -6.50 3.14 -2.96
CA GLY A 299 -7.30 2.44 -1.95
C GLY A 299 -8.81 2.73 -2.03
N MET A 300 -9.22 3.98 -2.30
CA MET A 300 -10.64 4.35 -2.47
C MET A 300 -11.29 3.60 -3.64
N LEU A 301 -10.61 3.57 -4.78
CA LEU A 301 -11.10 2.92 -6.00
C LEU A 301 -11.19 1.39 -5.83
N ILE A 302 -10.18 0.80 -5.18
CA ILE A 302 -10.14 -0.65 -4.90
C ILE A 302 -11.29 -1.03 -3.98
N LEU A 303 -11.52 -0.31 -2.88
CA LEU A 303 -12.56 -0.66 -1.93
C LEU A 303 -13.96 -0.39 -2.49
N ALA A 304 -14.15 0.62 -3.35
CA ALA A 304 -15.41 0.81 -4.07
C ALA A 304 -15.70 -0.38 -5.00
N TYR A 305 -14.70 -0.87 -5.74
CA TYR A 305 -14.82 -2.07 -6.56
C TYR A 305 -15.13 -3.32 -5.72
N LYS A 306 -14.36 -3.55 -4.66
CA LYS A 306 -14.52 -4.70 -3.76
C LYS A 306 -15.89 -4.74 -3.08
N TYR A 307 -16.40 -3.59 -2.68
CA TYR A 307 -17.76 -3.49 -2.11
C TYR A 307 -18.83 -4.02 -3.08
N VAL A 308 -18.76 -3.62 -4.35
CA VAL A 308 -19.71 -4.13 -5.36
C VAL A 308 -19.47 -5.62 -5.65
N GLU A 309 -18.20 -6.05 -5.71
CA GLU A 309 -17.83 -7.46 -5.93
C GLU A 309 -18.37 -8.36 -4.82
N GLU A 310 -18.25 -7.96 -3.56
CA GLU A 310 -18.75 -8.70 -2.39
C GLU A 310 -20.28 -8.80 -2.37
N LEU A 311 -20.98 -7.73 -2.75
CA LEU A 311 -22.45 -7.70 -2.69
C LEU A 311 -23.13 -8.30 -3.94
N LYS A 312 -22.53 -8.16 -5.11
CA LYS A 312 -23.18 -8.45 -6.41
C LYS A 312 -22.38 -9.36 -7.33
N GLY A 313 -21.16 -9.69 -6.94
CA GLY A 313 -20.25 -10.51 -7.74
C GLY A 313 -19.39 -9.68 -8.71
N ARG A 314 -18.37 -10.35 -9.25
CA ARG A 314 -17.32 -9.73 -10.07
C ARG A 314 -17.84 -9.11 -11.36
N ASP A 315 -18.72 -9.80 -12.06
CA ASP A 315 -19.28 -9.32 -13.35
C ASP A 315 -20.02 -7.98 -13.16
N GLU A 316 -20.59 -7.74 -12.00
CA GLU A 316 -21.24 -6.48 -11.66
C GLU A 316 -20.21 -5.40 -11.24
N ALA A 317 -19.18 -5.78 -10.51
CA ALA A 317 -18.09 -4.87 -10.15
C ALA A 317 -17.30 -4.38 -11.39
N ASP A 318 -17.13 -5.24 -12.38
CA ASP A 318 -16.46 -4.90 -13.65
C ASP A 318 -17.22 -3.83 -14.48
N LYS A 319 -18.47 -3.57 -14.15
CA LYS A 319 -19.27 -2.49 -14.76
C LYS A 319 -18.99 -1.11 -14.15
N LEU A 320 -18.26 -1.02 -13.05
CA LEU A 320 -17.85 0.26 -12.49
C LEU A 320 -16.81 0.95 -13.40
N PHE A 321 -16.94 2.26 -13.53
CA PHE A 321 -15.97 3.10 -14.22
C PHE A 321 -15.11 3.83 -13.19
N LEU A 322 -13.87 3.39 -13.01
CA LEU A 322 -12.96 3.91 -11.99
C LEU A 322 -12.01 4.95 -12.56
N PHE A 323 -11.95 6.12 -11.93
CA PHE A 323 -11.11 7.23 -12.33
C PHE A 323 -10.28 7.73 -11.13
N GLY A 324 -8.98 7.96 -11.36
CA GLY A 324 -8.08 8.49 -10.32
C GLY A 324 -7.12 9.52 -10.89
N GLN A 325 -6.83 10.57 -10.12
CA GLN A 325 -5.78 11.51 -10.44
C GLN A 325 -4.81 11.62 -9.26
N GLU A 326 -3.50 11.64 -9.55
CA GLU A 326 -2.43 11.71 -8.54
C GLU A 326 -1.31 12.62 -9.02
N ALA A 327 -0.88 13.54 -8.17
CA ALA A 327 0.17 14.51 -8.48
C ALA A 327 1.58 13.88 -8.42
N ASN A 328 1.79 12.89 -7.55
CA ASN A 328 3.06 12.21 -7.41
C ASN A 328 3.13 10.99 -8.33
N LEU A 329 4.06 11.02 -9.29
CA LEU A 329 4.20 9.96 -10.30
C LEU A 329 4.57 8.59 -9.68
N ARG A 330 5.36 8.58 -8.59
CA ARG A 330 5.70 7.33 -7.88
C ARG A 330 4.47 6.75 -7.18
N THR A 331 3.69 7.58 -6.53
CA THR A 331 2.44 7.17 -5.86
C THR A 331 1.41 6.69 -6.88
N LEU A 332 1.32 7.34 -8.05
CA LEU A 332 0.50 6.86 -9.17
C LEU A 332 0.93 5.47 -9.66
N ALA A 333 2.24 5.22 -9.74
CA ALA A 333 2.76 3.88 -10.08
C ALA A 333 2.33 2.82 -9.05
N LEU A 334 2.39 3.17 -7.75
CA LEU A 334 1.89 2.30 -6.67
C LEU A 334 0.39 2.03 -6.82
N ALA A 335 -0.42 3.05 -7.13
CA ALA A 335 -1.85 2.88 -7.37
C ALA A 335 -2.14 1.90 -8.52
N ARG A 336 -1.40 2.04 -9.62
CA ARG A 336 -1.57 1.16 -10.78
C ARG A 336 -1.17 -0.27 -10.48
N MET A 337 -0.05 -0.49 -9.78
CA MET A 337 0.34 -1.82 -9.32
C MET A 337 -0.71 -2.43 -8.39
N ASN A 338 -1.21 -1.64 -7.44
CA ASN A 338 -2.20 -2.08 -6.47
C ASN A 338 -3.50 -2.54 -7.15
N LEU A 339 -4.00 -1.77 -8.11
CA LEU A 339 -5.17 -2.15 -8.92
C LEU A 339 -4.93 -3.45 -9.69
N TYR A 340 -3.80 -3.61 -10.37
CA TYR A 340 -3.47 -4.85 -11.10
C TYR A 340 -3.32 -6.06 -10.17
N ILE A 341 -2.77 -5.87 -8.98
CA ILE A 341 -2.66 -6.95 -7.98
C ILE A 341 -4.03 -7.41 -7.51
N HIS A 342 -4.98 -6.49 -7.37
CA HIS A 342 -6.40 -6.79 -7.11
C HIS A 342 -7.17 -7.25 -8.35
N ASP A 343 -6.48 -7.44 -9.48
CA ASP A 343 -7.04 -7.83 -10.79
C ASP A 343 -8.09 -6.83 -11.33
N ILE A 344 -7.94 -5.56 -10.98
CA ILE A 344 -8.74 -4.43 -11.49
C ILE A 344 -7.98 -3.78 -12.64
N ARG A 345 -8.47 -3.94 -13.88
CA ARG A 345 -7.72 -3.56 -15.09
C ARG A 345 -8.24 -2.30 -15.79
N ASN A 346 -9.51 -1.97 -15.57
CA ASN A 346 -10.24 -0.92 -16.28
C ASN A 346 -10.22 0.45 -15.58
N ALA A 347 -9.38 0.65 -14.56
CA ALA A 347 -9.24 1.94 -13.91
C ALA A 347 -8.43 2.93 -14.78
N ASN A 348 -8.98 4.13 -14.96
CA ASN A 348 -8.32 5.23 -15.65
C ASN A 348 -7.59 6.12 -14.66
N LEU A 349 -6.28 5.96 -14.56
CA LEU A 349 -5.42 6.74 -13.69
C LEU A 349 -4.63 7.79 -14.49
N GLN A 350 -4.62 9.05 -14.02
CA GLN A 350 -3.96 10.17 -14.67
C GLN A 350 -2.99 10.87 -13.73
N HIS A 351 -1.82 11.25 -14.25
CA HIS A 351 -0.82 12.03 -13.52
C HIS A 351 -1.08 13.53 -13.65
N GLY A 352 -1.04 14.24 -12.53
CA GLY A 352 -1.08 15.71 -12.50
C GLY A 352 -1.72 16.29 -11.27
N ASP A 353 -1.40 17.56 -11.02
CA ASP A 353 -2.00 18.37 -9.96
C ASP A 353 -3.49 18.63 -10.29
N THR A 354 -4.37 18.09 -9.49
CA THR A 354 -5.82 18.19 -9.70
C THR A 354 -6.34 19.61 -9.50
N LEU A 355 -5.82 20.33 -8.51
CA LEU A 355 -6.29 21.70 -8.24
C LEU A 355 -5.94 22.67 -9.36
N LEU A 356 -4.83 22.46 -10.05
CA LEU A 356 -4.41 23.32 -11.17
C LEU A 356 -4.84 22.74 -12.52
N TYR A 357 -4.64 21.45 -12.74
CA TYR A 357 -4.76 20.80 -14.06
C TYR A 357 -5.59 19.50 -13.98
N PRO A 358 -6.93 19.60 -13.81
CA PRO A 358 -7.79 18.42 -13.83
C PRO A 358 -7.67 17.70 -15.17
N LYS A 359 -7.46 16.38 -15.15
CA LYS A 359 -7.19 15.58 -16.35
C LYS A 359 -8.44 15.03 -17.01
N PHE A 360 -9.51 14.81 -16.27
CA PHE A 360 -10.74 14.28 -16.80
C PHE A 360 -11.66 15.40 -17.30
N LYS A 361 -11.92 15.37 -18.62
CA LYS A 361 -12.60 16.43 -19.36
C LYS A 361 -13.63 15.84 -20.32
N GLU A 362 -14.74 16.56 -20.51
CA GLU A 362 -15.74 16.29 -21.54
C GLU A 362 -16.00 17.58 -22.33
N GLY A 363 -15.44 17.65 -23.54
CA GLY A 363 -15.44 18.87 -24.33
C GLY A 363 -14.70 20.01 -23.60
N ASN A 364 -15.38 21.14 -23.37
CA ASN A 364 -14.83 22.32 -22.70
C ASN A 364 -15.17 22.38 -21.20
N ARG A 365 -15.53 21.26 -20.58
CA ARG A 365 -15.87 21.14 -19.16
C ARG A 365 -15.08 20.06 -18.48
N ILE A 366 -15.00 20.12 -17.17
CA ILE A 366 -14.55 18.98 -16.39
C ILE A 366 -15.58 17.84 -16.49
N LYS A 367 -15.09 16.60 -16.51
CA LYS A 367 -15.94 15.41 -16.46
C LYS A 367 -16.67 15.34 -15.14
N GLN A 368 -17.92 14.92 -15.18
CA GLN A 368 -18.76 14.73 -14.01
C GLN A 368 -18.97 13.22 -13.73
N PHE A 369 -19.02 12.88 -12.45
CA PHE A 369 -19.04 11.50 -11.97
C PHE A 369 -20.23 11.27 -11.03
N ASP A 370 -20.73 10.04 -10.97
CA ASP A 370 -21.83 9.66 -10.08
C ASP A 370 -21.39 9.61 -8.62
N MET A 371 -20.15 9.22 -8.36
CA MET A 371 -19.56 9.18 -7.05
C MET A 371 -18.17 9.83 -7.06
N VAL A 372 -17.91 10.69 -6.09
CA VAL A 372 -16.59 11.29 -5.86
C VAL A 372 -16.19 11.05 -4.40
N LEU A 373 -15.10 10.34 -4.16
CA LEU A 373 -14.61 10.08 -2.81
C LEU A 373 -13.11 10.25 -2.74
N THR A 374 -12.62 10.89 -1.69
CA THR A 374 -11.19 11.18 -1.57
C THR A 374 -10.77 11.53 -0.14
N ASN A 375 -9.50 11.35 0.15
CA ASN A 375 -8.80 11.95 1.28
C ASN A 375 -7.66 12.83 0.72
N PRO A 376 -7.93 14.10 0.39
CA PRO A 376 -6.91 14.98 -0.15
C PRO A 376 -5.87 15.37 0.92
N PRO A 377 -4.71 15.94 0.55
CA PRO A 377 -3.76 16.46 1.52
C PRO A 377 -4.40 17.55 2.39
N TRP A 378 -4.39 17.35 3.73
CA TRP A 378 -4.98 18.28 4.69
C TRP A 378 -4.11 19.54 4.86
N ASN A 379 -4.74 20.69 5.00
CA ASN A 379 -4.06 21.96 5.21
C ASN A 379 -2.96 22.23 4.17
N GLN A 380 -3.17 21.76 2.94
CA GLN A 380 -2.20 21.93 1.86
C GLN A 380 -2.00 23.42 1.57
N ASP A 381 -0.76 23.88 1.68
CA ASP A 381 -0.38 25.27 1.39
C ASP A 381 -0.04 25.49 -0.10
N GLY A 382 0.16 26.76 -0.46
CA GLY A 382 0.63 27.15 -1.80
C GLY A 382 -0.47 27.40 -2.84
N TYR A 383 -1.73 27.15 -2.52
CA TYR A 383 -2.89 27.33 -3.43
C TYR A 383 -3.67 28.60 -3.12
N ASP A 384 -3.00 29.75 -3.15
CA ASP A 384 -3.69 31.04 -3.09
C ASP A 384 -4.43 31.37 -4.39
N GLU A 385 -5.22 32.42 -4.35
CA GLU A 385 -6.04 32.87 -5.48
C GLU A 385 -5.22 33.11 -6.76
N ASP A 386 -4.02 33.71 -6.64
CA ASP A 386 -3.17 34.02 -7.80
C ASP A 386 -2.58 32.75 -8.42
N THR A 387 -2.24 31.76 -7.59
CA THR A 387 -1.75 30.46 -8.02
C THR A 387 -2.87 29.68 -8.71
N VAL A 388 -4.03 29.58 -8.07
CA VAL A 388 -5.17 28.80 -8.59
C VAL A 388 -5.72 29.39 -9.89
N LYS A 389 -5.74 30.72 -10.06
CA LYS A 389 -6.16 31.39 -11.30
C LYS A 389 -5.29 31.09 -12.52
N ARG A 390 -4.09 30.54 -12.32
CA ARG A 390 -3.23 30.05 -13.42
C ARG A 390 -3.65 28.66 -13.93
N GLY A 391 -4.50 27.97 -13.18
CA GLY A 391 -5.00 26.64 -13.52
C GLY A 391 -6.13 26.67 -14.56
N GLU A 392 -6.76 25.52 -14.73
CA GLU A 392 -7.82 25.29 -15.72
C GLU A 392 -9.21 25.25 -15.08
N TYR A 393 -10.23 25.61 -15.83
CA TYR A 393 -11.66 25.54 -15.45
C TYR A 393 -12.00 26.28 -14.13
N ILE A 394 -11.35 27.38 -13.86
CA ILE A 394 -11.40 28.10 -12.58
C ILE A 394 -12.82 28.57 -12.25
N ARG A 395 -13.53 29.17 -13.22
CA ARG A 395 -14.90 29.67 -13.02
C ARG A 395 -15.91 28.57 -12.76
N GLU A 396 -15.71 27.40 -13.37
CA GLU A 396 -16.57 26.23 -13.20
C GLU A 396 -16.38 25.59 -11.82
N ARG A 397 -15.14 25.52 -11.35
CA ARG A 397 -14.78 24.81 -10.13
C ARG A 397 -14.90 25.64 -8.85
N PHE A 398 -14.48 26.89 -8.87
CA PHE A 398 -14.35 27.71 -7.67
C PHE A 398 -15.40 28.83 -7.61
N GLN A 399 -16.67 28.45 -7.70
CA GLN A 399 -17.81 29.38 -7.75
C GLN A 399 -18.04 30.14 -6.44
N PHE A 400 -17.65 29.56 -5.30
CA PHE A 400 -17.85 30.13 -3.97
C PHE A 400 -16.65 30.96 -3.48
N GLY A 401 -15.57 31.03 -4.27
CA GLY A 401 -14.38 31.83 -3.97
C GLY A 401 -13.10 31.02 -3.77
N PHE A 402 -12.05 31.73 -3.29
CA PHE A 402 -10.71 31.17 -3.11
C PHE A 402 -10.32 31.19 -1.65
N THR A 403 -9.55 30.17 -1.22
CA THR A 403 -8.97 30.09 0.12
C THR A 403 -7.75 31.00 0.28
N THR A 404 -7.19 31.02 1.48
CA THR A 404 -5.87 31.62 1.72
C THR A 404 -4.78 30.61 1.32
N ARG A 405 -3.53 31.07 1.23
CA ARG A 405 -2.38 30.23 0.90
C ARG A 405 -2.17 29.07 1.88
N GLN A 406 -2.66 29.19 3.11
CA GLN A 406 -2.37 28.26 4.20
C GLN A 406 -3.16 26.94 4.16
N SER A 407 -4.27 26.89 3.44
CA SER A 407 -5.11 25.68 3.35
C SER A 407 -5.89 25.65 2.04
N ALA A 408 -5.83 24.51 1.35
CA ALA A 408 -6.60 24.24 0.14
C ALA A 408 -7.87 23.39 0.41
N ASP A 409 -8.23 23.10 1.66
CA ASP A 409 -9.32 22.18 2.01
C ASP A 409 -10.63 22.53 1.30
N TRP A 410 -11.04 23.80 1.34
CA TRP A 410 -12.26 24.26 0.66
C TRP A 410 -12.10 24.49 -0.86
N LEU A 411 -10.89 24.45 -1.41
CA LEU A 411 -10.68 24.34 -2.86
C LEU A 411 -10.90 22.90 -3.31
N TRP A 412 -10.39 21.93 -2.56
CA TRP A 412 -10.67 20.51 -2.81
C TRP A 412 -12.18 20.26 -2.81
N ILE A 413 -12.90 20.68 -1.76
CA ILE A 413 -14.36 20.51 -1.67
C ILE A 413 -15.07 21.10 -2.89
N GLN A 414 -14.71 22.32 -3.34
CA GLN A 414 -15.32 22.93 -4.53
C GLN A 414 -15.02 22.15 -5.80
N HIS A 415 -13.79 21.62 -5.96
CA HIS A 415 -13.45 20.75 -7.09
C HIS A 415 -14.30 19.47 -7.09
N LEU A 416 -14.51 18.84 -5.93
CA LEU A 416 -15.37 17.66 -5.81
C LEU A 416 -16.81 17.98 -6.22
N LEU A 417 -17.36 19.09 -5.71
CA LEU A 417 -18.70 19.53 -6.04
C LEU A 417 -18.89 19.82 -7.54
N ALA A 418 -17.89 20.39 -8.19
CA ALA A 418 -17.90 20.64 -9.62
C ALA A 418 -17.75 19.35 -10.45
N SER A 419 -17.03 18.36 -9.93
CA SER A 419 -16.82 17.05 -10.57
C SER A 419 -17.96 16.07 -10.35
N ALA A 420 -18.98 16.39 -9.56
CA ALA A 420 -20.11 15.51 -9.30
C ALA A 420 -21.26 15.76 -10.26
N ASN A 421 -21.87 14.69 -10.76
CA ASN A 421 -23.04 14.73 -11.66
C ASN A 421 -24.20 15.48 -10.99
N PRO A 422 -24.84 16.45 -11.69
CA PRO A 422 -25.91 17.24 -11.10
C PRO A 422 -27.10 16.43 -10.59
N GLY A 423 -27.43 15.29 -11.22
CA GLY A 423 -28.58 14.46 -10.84
C GLY A 423 -28.25 13.39 -9.80
N THR A 424 -27.18 12.62 -10.04
CA THR A 424 -26.83 11.43 -9.24
C THR A 424 -25.66 11.67 -8.29
N GLY A 425 -24.93 12.77 -8.48
CA GLY A 425 -23.65 13.03 -7.83
C GLY A 425 -23.72 13.06 -6.32
N ARG A 426 -22.94 12.15 -5.70
CA ARG A 426 -22.72 12.08 -4.26
C ARG A 426 -21.23 12.04 -3.95
N ILE A 427 -20.87 12.68 -2.86
CA ILE A 427 -19.48 12.97 -2.53
C ILE A 427 -19.21 12.62 -1.07
N ALA A 428 -18.09 12.00 -0.79
CA ALA A 428 -17.55 11.91 0.56
C ALA A 428 -16.08 12.36 0.55
N VAL A 429 -15.73 13.22 1.49
CA VAL A 429 -14.36 13.70 1.64
C VAL A 429 -13.93 13.66 3.10
N VAL A 430 -12.72 13.12 3.32
CA VAL A 430 -12.06 13.21 4.63
C VAL A 430 -11.21 14.47 4.66
N ILE A 431 -11.39 15.30 5.69
CA ILE A 431 -10.64 16.53 5.87
C ILE A 431 -10.19 16.73 7.31
N ASP A 432 -9.31 17.68 7.52
CA ASP A 432 -8.96 18.17 8.86
C ASP A 432 -10.18 18.78 9.55
N ASN A 433 -10.41 18.43 10.81
CA ASN A 433 -11.52 18.96 11.60
C ASN A 433 -11.54 20.51 11.65
N GLY A 434 -10.38 21.15 11.59
CA GLY A 434 -10.27 22.62 11.54
C GLY A 434 -11.00 23.26 10.37
N ALA A 435 -11.11 22.58 9.21
CA ALA A 435 -11.84 23.09 8.05
C ALA A 435 -13.34 23.35 8.32
N LEU A 436 -13.91 22.70 9.35
CA LEU A 436 -15.32 22.85 9.72
C LEU A 436 -15.65 24.23 10.31
N PHE A 437 -14.67 24.92 10.92
CA PHE A 437 -14.94 26.14 11.67
C PHE A 437 -13.98 27.31 11.43
N ARG A 438 -12.91 27.14 10.60
CA ARG A 438 -12.02 28.25 10.27
C ARG A 438 -12.78 29.45 9.72
N SER A 439 -12.39 30.66 10.13
CA SER A 439 -12.99 31.92 9.75
C SER A 439 -12.48 32.46 8.40
N GLY A 440 -12.90 33.67 8.04
CA GLY A 440 -12.39 34.36 6.86
C GLY A 440 -12.90 33.79 5.54
N ARG A 441 -11.99 33.57 4.59
CA ARG A 441 -12.34 33.11 3.22
C ARG A 441 -12.97 31.72 3.21
N GLU A 442 -12.49 30.78 4.03
CA GLU A 442 -13.06 29.45 4.13
C GLU A 442 -14.51 29.48 4.65
N LYS A 443 -14.80 30.33 5.62
CA LYS A 443 -16.18 30.57 6.08
C LYS A 443 -17.08 31.08 4.95
N ALA A 444 -16.59 32.00 4.12
CA ALA A 444 -17.37 32.52 3.00
C ALA A 444 -17.73 31.44 1.98
N ILE A 445 -16.78 30.56 1.67
CA ILE A 445 -17.00 29.39 0.79
C ILE A 445 -18.00 28.42 1.43
N ARG A 446 -17.80 28.08 2.69
CA ARG A 446 -18.66 27.20 3.48
C ARG A 446 -20.10 27.70 3.52
N LYS A 447 -20.28 29.01 3.74
CA LYS A 447 -21.59 29.66 3.64
C LYS A 447 -22.23 29.42 2.26
N GLY A 448 -21.51 29.69 1.18
CA GLY A 448 -22.02 29.54 -0.18
C GLY A 448 -22.47 28.08 -0.45
N VAL A 449 -21.70 27.10 0.00
CA VAL A 449 -22.02 25.65 -0.15
C VAL A 449 -23.26 25.27 0.65
N LEU A 450 -23.42 25.77 1.88
CA LEU A 450 -24.57 25.53 2.73
C LEU A 450 -25.85 26.18 2.20
N GLU A 451 -25.77 27.44 1.76
CA GLU A 451 -26.91 28.15 1.16
C GLU A 451 -27.37 27.53 -0.17
N ALA A 452 -26.46 26.81 -0.86
CA ALA A 452 -26.78 26.00 -2.04
C ALA A 452 -27.38 24.61 -1.69
N ASP A 453 -27.57 24.31 -0.41
CA ASP A 453 -28.11 23.04 0.14
C ASP A 453 -27.39 21.78 -0.37
N LEU A 454 -26.05 21.84 -0.49
CA LEU A 454 -25.25 20.73 -1.02
C LEU A 454 -24.72 19.79 0.06
N LEU A 455 -24.53 20.25 1.30
CA LEU A 455 -24.00 19.45 2.41
C LEU A 455 -25.14 18.58 3.02
N GLU A 456 -24.95 17.26 3.02
CA GLU A 456 -25.91 16.29 3.52
C GLU A 456 -25.58 15.79 4.94
N ALA A 457 -24.29 15.52 5.23
CA ALA A 457 -23.87 15.09 6.56
C ALA A 457 -22.45 15.56 6.92
N VAL A 458 -22.20 15.67 8.23
CA VAL A 458 -20.90 15.95 8.84
C VAL A 458 -20.64 14.90 9.92
N LEU A 459 -19.53 14.16 9.81
CA LEU A 459 -19.13 13.16 10.78
C LEU A 459 -17.83 13.57 11.46
N LEU A 460 -17.79 13.54 12.77
CA LEU A 460 -16.54 13.65 13.53
C LEU A 460 -16.00 12.23 13.78
N LEU A 461 -14.78 11.99 13.28
CA LEU A 461 -14.09 10.71 13.48
C LEU A 461 -13.37 10.66 14.82
N PRO A 462 -13.05 9.46 15.36
CA PRO A 462 -12.19 9.31 16.52
C PRO A 462 -10.80 9.89 16.30
N GLU A 463 -10.18 10.30 17.41
CA GLU A 463 -8.76 10.66 17.41
C GLU A 463 -7.87 9.46 17.10
N LYS A 464 -6.65 9.72 16.65
CA LYS A 464 -5.60 8.71 16.43
C LYS A 464 -5.99 7.60 15.45
N LEU A 465 -6.84 7.88 14.46
CA LEU A 465 -7.09 6.97 13.34
C LEU A 465 -5.98 7.06 12.27
N PHE A 466 -5.45 8.26 12.06
CA PHE A 466 -4.48 8.53 10.99
C PHE A 466 -3.03 8.46 11.48
N TYR A 467 -2.13 7.92 10.65
CA TYR A 467 -0.71 7.72 11.01
C TYR A 467 0.07 9.02 11.20
N ASN A 468 -0.35 10.10 10.54
CA ASN A 468 0.37 11.37 10.46
C ASN A 468 -0.12 12.42 11.47
N THR A 469 -1.25 12.20 12.12
CA THR A 469 -1.82 13.13 13.10
C THR A 469 -2.54 12.42 14.22
N GLY A 470 -2.48 12.99 15.44
CA GLY A 470 -3.32 12.58 16.55
C GLY A 470 -4.68 13.28 16.57
N ALA A 471 -4.86 14.35 15.77
CA ALA A 471 -6.11 15.09 15.69
C ALA A 471 -7.20 14.28 14.97
N PRO A 472 -8.48 14.46 15.34
CA PRO A 472 -9.57 13.82 14.65
C PRO A 472 -9.73 14.40 13.24
N GLY A 473 -10.02 13.53 12.26
CA GLY A 473 -10.53 13.92 10.96
C GLY A 473 -12.04 14.09 10.98
N ALA A 474 -12.57 14.74 9.94
CA ALA A 474 -14.01 14.78 9.69
C ALA A 474 -14.34 14.25 8.30
N ILE A 475 -15.48 13.60 8.15
CA ILE A 475 -16.03 13.24 6.84
C ILE A 475 -17.17 14.22 6.54
N LEU A 476 -17.07 14.90 5.40
CA LEU A 476 -18.17 15.67 4.83
C LEU A 476 -18.81 14.88 3.70
N VAL A 477 -20.13 14.77 3.74
CA VAL A 477 -20.92 14.12 2.68
C VAL A 477 -21.77 15.17 1.99
N PHE A 478 -21.65 15.23 0.66
CA PHE A 478 -22.42 16.15 -0.16
C PHE A 478 -23.26 15.36 -1.17
N ARG A 479 -24.39 15.94 -1.53
CA ARG A 479 -25.27 15.43 -2.59
C ARG A 479 -25.70 16.58 -3.49
N LYS A 480 -25.56 16.40 -4.79
CA LYS A 480 -25.93 17.43 -5.78
C LYS A 480 -27.44 17.67 -5.80
N THR A 481 -28.22 16.63 -5.60
CA THR A 481 -29.66 16.70 -5.46
C THR A 481 -30.07 15.87 -4.25
N LYS A 482 -30.49 16.52 -3.18
CA LYS A 482 -30.97 15.86 -1.96
C LYS A 482 -32.39 15.34 -2.15
N PRO A 483 -32.75 14.19 -1.53
CA PRO A 483 -34.14 13.79 -1.34
C PRO A 483 -34.96 14.88 -0.62
N GLU A 484 -36.25 14.96 -0.92
CA GLU A 484 -37.12 16.03 -0.37
C GLU A 484 -37.08 16.11 1.16
N GLU A 485 -37.07 14.95 1.85
CA GLU A 485 -37.04 14.85 3.32
C GLU A 485 -35.72 15.36 3.94
N ARG A 486 -34.64 15.45 3.14
CA ARG A 486 -33.32 15.92 3.59
C ARG A 486 -33.00 17.36 3.17
N LYS A 487 -33.84 17.99 2.34
CA LYS A 487 -33.63 19.38 1.90
C LYS A 487 -33.66 20.34 3.08
N GLY A 488 -32.75 21.31 3.07
CA GLY A 488 -32.59 22.30 4.12
C GLY A 488 -32.08 21.74 5.46
N LYS A 489 -31.59 20.50 5.49
CA LYS A 489 -31.14 19.82 6.68
C LYS A 489 -29.75 19.21 6.48
N VAL A 490 -28.98 19.09 7.57
CA VAL A 490 -27.68 18.44 7.63
C VAL A 490 -27.66 17.48 8.81
N LEU A 491 -27.25 16.24 8.60
CA LEU A 491 -27.07 15.26 9.66
C LEU A 491 -25.68 15.41 10.26
N PHE A 492 -25.59 15.66 11.57
CA PHE A 492 -24.34 15.64 12.31
C PHE A 492 -24.20 14.31 13.06
N ILE A 493 -23.06 13.65 12.92
CA ILE A 493 -22.77 12.38 13.60
C ILE A 493 -21.47 12.55 14.40
N ASN A 494 -21.57 12.36 15.72
CA ASN A 494 -20.41 12.35 16.60
C ASN A 494 -19.93 10.92 16.83
N ALA A 495 -19.02 10.46 15.97
CA ALA A 495 -18.41 9.14 16.10
C ALA A 495 -17.10 9.16 16.91
N SER A 496 -16.80 10.22 17.65
CA SER A 496 -15.53 10.36 18.38
C SER A 496 -15.27 9.25 19.40
N GLN A 497 -16.30 8.59 19.90
CA GLN A 497 -16.21 7.46 20.84
C GLN A 497 -16.37 6.09 20.17
N GLU A 498 -16.60 6.04 18.86
CA GLU A 498 -16.82 4.81 18.11
C GLU A 498 -15.48 4.23 17.62
N PHE A 499 -14.69 3.65 18.52
CA PHE A 499 -13.40 3.08 18.17
C PHE A 499 -13.00 1.92 19.07
N GLU A 500 -11.98 1.20 18.66
CA GLU A 500 -11.25 0.24 19.47
C GLU A 500 -9.74 0.42 19.28
N PRO A 501 -8.90 -0.02 20.23
CA PRO A 501 -7.45 0.04 20.08
C PRO A 501 -6.98 -0.70 18.83
N HIS A 502 -6.03 -0.10 18.09
CA HIS A 502 -5.47 -0.76 16.90
C HIS A 502 -4.66 -2.01 17.33
N PRO A 503 -4.89 -3.19 16.71
CA PRO A 503 -4.35 -4.48 17.18
C PRO A 503 -2.83 -4.57 17.17
N THR A 504 -2.16 -3.82 16.29
CA THR A 504 -0.70 -3.89 16.11
C THR A 504 0.03 -2.58 16.39
N VAL A 505 -0.64 -1.44 16.38
CA VAL A 505 -0.03 -0.11 16.57
C VAL A 505 -0.59 0.54 17.83
N ARG A 506 0.10 0.39 18.96
CA ARG A 506 -0.36 0.82 20.30
C ARG A 506 -0.82 2.29 20.42
N LYS A 507 -0.37 3.16 19.53
CA LYS A 507 -0.68 4.60 19.57
C LYS A 507 -1.91 4.98 18.72
N LEU A 508 -2.47 4.04 17.99
CA LEU A 508 -3.58 4.27 17.08
C LEU A 508 -4.85 3.59 17.56
N ASN A 509 -5.97 4.17 17.14
CA ASN A 509 -7.30 3.60 17.19
C ASN A 509 -7.69 3.06 15.82
N ARG A 510 -8.77 2.28 15.75
CA ARG A 510 -9.41 1.86 14.51
C ARG A 510 -10.93 1.83 14.65
N LEU A 511 -11.62 1.91 13.54
CA LEU A 511 -13.05 1.59 13.47
C LEU A 511 -13.22 0.07 13.30
N GLY A 512 -13.92 -0.59 14.22
CA GLY A 512 -14.33 -1.98 14.04
C GLY A 512 -15.65 -2.07 13.26
N ASP A 513 -16.04 -3.27 12.83
CA ASP A 513 -17.24 -3.50 12.01
C ASP A 513 -18.50 -2.91 12.65
N LYS A 514 -18.72 -3.14 13.94
CA LYS A 514 -19.86 -2.60 14.69
C LYS A 514 -19.95 -1.08 14.67
N HIS A 515 -18.79 -0.38 14.66
CA HIS A 515 -18.75 1.07 14.62
C HIS A 515 -19.14 1.58 13.22
N ILE A 516 -18.62 0.93 12.17
CA ILE A 516 -18.96 1.24 10.79
C ILE A 516 -20.46 1.02 10.56
N GLU A 517 -21.00 -0.14 10.96
CA GLU A 517 -22.41 -0.48 10.82
C GLU A 517 -23.33 0.55 11.52
N LYS A 518 -22.98 0.97 12.76
CA LYS A 518 -23.73 1.99 13.49
C LYS A 518 -23.75 3.33 12.75
N ILE A 519 -22.59 3.79 12.29
CA ILE A 519 -22.46 5.07 11.58
C ILE A 519 -23.20 5.03 10.23
N VAL A 520 -23.00 3.95 9.46
CA VAL A 520 -23.66 3.76 8.15
C VAL A 520 -25.16 3.70 8.31
N LYS A 521 -25.67 3.01 9.33
CA LYS A 521 -27.11 2.94 9.64
C LYS A 521 -27.66 4.34 9.91
N ALA A 522 -27.08 5.09 10.85
CA ALA A 522 -27.54 6.44 11.19
C ALA A 522 -27.55 7.37 9.96
N TYR A 523 -26.54 7.27 9.09
CA TYR A 523 -26.50 8.05 7.85
C TYR A 523 -27.60 7.64 6.85
N LYS A 524 -27.77 6.34 6.61
CA LYS A 524 -28.74 5.83 5.61
C LYS A 524 -30.17 6.08 6.05
N GLU A 525 -30.48 5.83 7.30
CA GLU A 525 -31.82 6.05 7.89
C GLU A 525 -32.09 7.53 8.15
N PHE A 526 -31.02 8.37 8.17
CA PHE A 526 -31.08 9.80 8.46
C PHE A 526 -31.82 10.08 9.77
N GLU A 527 -31.39 9.38 10.84
CA GLU A 527 -32.07 9.37 12.14
C GLU A 527 -31.27 10.10 13.22
N GLU A 528 -32.02 10.63 14.21
CA GLU A 528 -31.45 11.22 15.42
C GLU A 528 -31.27 10.16 16.50
N GLU A 529 -30.12 10.15 17.14
CA GLU A 529 -29.79 9.35 18.32
C GLU A 529 -29.10 10.25 19.34
N GLU A 530 -29.64 10.31 20.57
CA GLU A 530 -29.10 11.15 21.64
C GLU A 530 -27.61 10.87 21.88
N GLY A 531 -26.80 11.92 21.91
CA GLY A 531 -25.35 11.83 22.09
C GLY A 531 -24.56 11.31 20.88
N PHE A 532 -25.23 10.86 19.82
CA PHE A 532 -24.56 10.28 18.65
C PHE A 532 -24.90 11.00 17.33
N SER A 533 -26.18 11.26 17.03
CA SER A 533 -26.56 11.92 15.78
C SER A 533 -27.70 12.92 15.96
N ARG A 534 -27.65 14.02 15.20
CA ARG A 534 -28.68 15.06 15.20
C ARG A 534 -28.89 15.66 13.82
N ILE A 535 -30.14 15.90 13.45
CA ILE A 535 -30.56 16.58 12.24
C ILE A 535 -30.66 18.08 12.55
N VAL A 536 -29.87 18.91 11.85
CA VAL A 536 -29.80 20.36 12.08
C VAL A 536 -30.26 21.09 10.83
N SER A 537 -31.11 22.09 10.98
CA SER A 537 -31.54 22.92 9.87
C SER A 537 -30.42 23.87 9.41
N ILE A 538 -30.42 24.24 8.14
CA ILE A 538 -29.47 25.27 7.62
C ILE A 538 -29.65 26.60 8.35
N ASP A 539 -30.87 26.95 8.80
CA ASP A 539 -31.12 28.14 9.57
C ASP A 539 -30.38 28.14 10.91
N GLU A 540 -30.44 27.00 11.65
CA GLU A 540 -29.68 26.85 12.89
C GLU A 540 -28.16 26.90 12.64
N ILE A 541 -27.67 26.32 11.54
CA ILE A 541 -26.24 26.41 11.19
C ILE A 541 -25.85 27.85 10.86
N ARG A 542 -26.74 28.61 10.22
CA ARG A 542 -26.55 30.04 9.93
C ARG A 542 -26.47 30.85 11.21
N ASP A 543 -27.36 30.59 12.19
CA ASP A 543 -27.36 31.27 13.50
C ASP A 543 -26.08 30.94 14.30
N ASN A 544 -25.49 29.77 14.08
CA ASN A 544 -24.19 29.38 14.60
C ASN A 544 -23.01 29.81 13.69
N ASP A 545 -23.19 30.84 12.90
CA ASP A 545 -22.14 31.45 12.09
C ASP A 545 -21.50 30.52 11.05
N TYR A 546 -22.30 29.62 10.50
CA TYR A 546 -21.87 28.56 9.57
C TYR A 546 -20.74 27.66 10.11
N ASN A 547 -20.68 27.51 11.41
CA ASN A 547 -19.75 26.61 12.09
C ASN A 547 -20.28 25.17 11.99
N LEU A 548 -19.48 24.25 11.46
CA LEU A 548 -19.82 22.83 11.28
C LEU A 548 -19.17 21.93 12.33
N ASN A 549 -18.59 22.49 13.39
CA ASN A 549 -18.04 21.66 14.46
C ASN A 549 -19.12 20.76 15.06
N VAL A 550 -18.95 19.44 14.92
CA VAL A 550 -19.96 18.45 15.31
C VAL A 550 -20.31 18.54 16.78
N THR A 551 -19.33 18.81 17.65
CA THR A 551 -19.55 18.95 19.11
C THR A 551 -20.41 20.17 19.49
N LEU A 552 -20.68 21.09 18.56
CA LEU A 552 -21.58 22.19 18.77
C LEU A 552 -23.07 21.74 18.71
N TYR A 553 -23.34 20.65 18.01
CA TYR A 553 -24.70 20.14 17.76
C TYR A 553 -24.98 18.81 18.44
N VAL A 554 -23.98 17.96 18.61
CA VAL A 554 -24.10 16.62 19.20
C VAL A 554 -23.12 16.49 20.36
N TYR A 555 -23.65 16.50 21.56
CA TYR A 555 -22.88 16.31 22.78
C TYR A 555 -22.89 14.80 23.12
N PRO A 556 -21.72 14.19 23.41
CA PRO A 556 -21.70 12.83 23.96
C PRO A 556 -22.53 12.80 25.24
N VAL A 557 -23.36 11.80 25.40
CA VAL A 557 -24.00 11.53 26.69
C VAL A 557 -22.86 11.14 27.63
N GLU A 558 -22.52 11.98 28.59
CA GLU A 558 -21.72 11.54 29.71
C GLU A 558 -22.58 10.52 30.46
N GLU A 559 -22.18 9.25 30.47
CA GLU A 559 -22.73 8.32 31.45
C GLU A 559 -22.44 8.98 32.82
N GLU A 560 -23.49 9.48 33.46
CA GLU A 560 -23.39 9.87 34.87
C GLU A 560 -22.94 8.59 35.60
N GLU A 561 -21.63 8.46 35.85
CA GLU A 561 -21.14 7.48 36.81
C GLU A 561 -21.96 7.76 38.10
N GLN A 562 -22.86 6.90 38.43
CA GLN A 562 -23.53 6.92 39.75
C GLN A 562 -22.43 6.61 40.77
N ILE A 563 -21.69 7.67 41.15
CA ILE A 563 -20.66 7.58 42.17
C ILE A 563 -21.42 7.27 43.48
N ASP A 564 -21.26 6.05 43.96
CA ASP A 564 -21.68 5.69 45.30
C ASP A 564 -20.78 6.43 46.29
N ILE A 565 -21.17 7.68 46.59
CA ILE A 565 -20.43 8.57 47.49
C ILE A 565 -20.07 7.87 48.84
N PRO A 566 -20.97 7.11 49.48
CA PRO A 566 -20.62 6.30 50.65
C PRO A 566 -19.54 5.27 50.40
N ALA A 567 -19.55 4.54 49.29
CA ALA A 567 -18.56 3.53 48.97
C ALA A 567 -17.19 4.17 48.66
N GLU A 568 -17.17 5.25 47.86
CA GLU A 568 -15.95 6.01 47.55
C GLU A 568 -15.36 6.65 48.81
N TRP A 569 -16.20 7.16 49.70
CA TRP A 569 -15.72 7.71 50.97
C TRP A 569 -15.08 6.64 51.86
N GLN A 570 -15.64 5.43 51.91
CA GLN A 570 -15.03 4.30 52.65
C GLN A 570 -13.68 3.90 51.99
N ALA A 571 -13.59 3.87 50.66
CA ALA A 571 -12.35 3.59 49.95
C ALA A 571 -11.26 4.62 50.26
N ILE A 572 -11.61 5.91 50.27
CA ILE A 572 -10.70 7.00 50.67
C ILE A 572 -10.23 6.84 52.11
N GLN A 573 -11.15 6.50 53.07
CA GLN A 573 -10.75 6.28 54.48
C GLN A 573 -9.78 5.11 54.62
N LYS A 574 -10.00 4.02 53.85
CA LYS A 574 -9.13 2.85 53.87
C LYS A 574 -7.74 3.19 53.33
N VAL A 575 -7.64 3.88 52.22
CA VAL A 575 -6.35 4.34 51.64
C VAL A 575 -5.61 5.26 52.60
N ASN A 576 -6.32 6.18 53.26
CA ASN A 576 -5.71 7.05 54.27
C ASN A 576 -5.19 6.28 55.49
N GLN A 577 -5.86 5.21 55.92
CA GLN A 577 -5.35 4.34 56.98
C GLN A 577 -4.09 3.59 56.54
N GLU A 578 -4.09 3.02 55.35
CA GLU A 578 -2.93 2.36 54.75
C GLU A 578 -1.74 3.34 54.59
N LEU A 579 -1.99 4.57 54.17
CA LEU A 579 -0.99 5.64 54.09
C LEU A 579 -0.37 5.93 55.46
N GLN A 580 -1.19 6.11 56.51
CA GLN A 580 -0.70 6.36 57.87
C GLN A 580 0.14 5.20 58.42
N GLU A 581 -0.21 3.95 58.10
CA GLU A 581 0.59 2.78 58.46
C GLU A 581 1.95 2.76 57.74
N VAL A 582 1.97 3.09 56.44
CA VAL A 582 3.20 3.19 55.67
C VAL A 582 4.09 4.34 56.19
N GLU A 583 3.51 5.50 56.48
CA GLU A 583 4.23 6.64 57.09
C GLU A 583 4.85 6.28 58.45
N LYS A 584 4.12 5.57 59.31
CA LYS A 584 4.63 5.08 60.59
C LYS A 584 5.81 4.11 60.39
N LYS A 585 5.73 3.20 59.42
CA LYS A 585 6.83 2.29 59.07
C LYS A 585 8.06 3.05 58.56
N ILE A 586 7.85 4.02 57.66
CA ILE A 586 8.92 4.88 57.15
C ILE A 586 9.57 5.66 58.30
N ALA A 587 8.78 6.28 59.18
CA ALA A 587 9.30 6.98 60.36
C ALA A 587 10.09 6.05 61.29
N GLY A 588 9.65 4.79 61.45
CA GLY A 588 10.40 3.76 62.19
C GLY A 588 11.74 3.46 61.57
N TYR A 589 11.79 3.24 60.26
CA TYR A 589 13.04 2.98 59.55
C TYR A 589 14.01 4.16 59.54
N LEU A 590 13.48 5.41 59.39
CA LEU A 590 14.32 6.61 59.48
C LEU A 590 14.94 6.77 60.85
N LYS A 591 14.19 6.43 61.90
CA LYS A 591 14.70 6.45 63.29
C LYS A 591 15.77 5.37 63.53
N GLU A 592 15.60 4.16 62.97
CA GLU A 592 16.60 3.08 63.03
C GLU A 592 17.88 3.43 62.27
N LEU A 593 17.80 4.26 61.24
CA LEU A 593 18.93 4.71 60.42
C LEU A 593 19.59 6.00 60.95
N GLU A 594 19.20 6.46 62.15
CA GLU A 594 19.71 7.71 62.78
C GLU A 594 19.53 8.96 61.87
N TYR A 595 18.55 8.93 60.99
CA TYR A 595 18.16 10.10 60.19
C TYR A 595 17.14 10.92 61.00
N GLU A 596 17.62 11.88 61.79
CA GLU A 596 16.78 12.94 62.34
C GLU A 596 16.60 14.03 61.30
N GLY A 597 15.36 14.12 60.72
CA GLY A 597 14.95 15.19 59.85
C GLY A 597 14.23 16.29 60.62
#